data_3e263ec1cc8241cd95b5739620b0a8a8
#
_entry.id   3e263ec1cc8241cd95b5739620b0a8a8
#
_cell.length_a   1.000
_cell.length_b   1.000
_cell.length_c   1.000
_cell.angle_alpha   90.00
_cell.angle_beta   90.00
_cell.angle_gamma   90.00
#
_symmetry.space_group_name_H-M   'P 1'
#
loop_
_entity.id
_entity.type
_entity.pdbx_description
1 polymer ?
#
loop_
_entity_poly.entity_id
_entity_poly.type
_entity_poly.pdbx_seq_one_letter_code
_entity_poly.pdbx_strand_id
1 'polypeptide(L)'
;MFVLAVGVLCLTACAQKKGGERGTRQGGHMVINKDSDSVFVALKQEALGKFKQLTFNDELTGKTMEYNLLVPEGAEAGQKFPLVLFMADASTAGKEVTAPLTQGYGALEFASDRDQQLHPSFVLVPQYTDWAVQDDWSTTDEVEMTIRLLESVCKEYNVDTNRLYTTGQSMGGMMSFYFNITHPDLFAASLFVSSQWDTSKMQDFGKKNFFYIVAGGDQKASGGMRDLAKVLKENNARVDSASWSAKLPAQEQERLAEELIASGGNVNFIKWEAGSVLPESGKGMEHMASFDYGYKIAAVRDWLFMQSK
;
A
#
# COMPACT_ATOMS: atom_id res chain seq x y z
N MET A 1 18.39 87.17 12.64
CA MET A 1 17.80 86.67 11.41
C MET A 1 18.09 85.15 11.41
N PHE A 2 17.16 84.42 11.94
CA PHE A 2 17.28 82.96 12.10
C PHE A 2 16.77 82.23 10.85
N VAL A 3 17.60 81.37 10.28
CA VAL A 3 17.19 80.46 9.18
C VAL A 3 16.98 79.09 9.80
N LEU A 4 15.74 78.62 9.79
CA LEU A 4 15.35 77.21 10.14
C LEU A 4 15.65 76.37 8.95
N ALA A 5 16.46 75.28 9.12
CA ALA A 5 16.64 74.23 8.21
C ALA A 5 15.67 73.09 8.59
N VAL A 6 14.74 72.72 7.69
CA VAL A 6 13.83 71.59 7.80
C VAL A 6 14.52 70.36 7.21
N GLY A 7 14.88 69.45 8.09
CA GLY A 7 15.40 68.14 7.67
C GLY A 7 14.25 67.16 7.29
N VAL A 8 14.24 66.73 6.07
CA VAL A 8 13.32 65.62 5.58
C VAL A 8 13.95 64.30 5.92
N LEU A 9 13.35 63.54 6.85
CA LEU A 9 13.70 62.16 7.13
C LEU A 9 13.01 61.27 6.08
N CYS A 10 13.79 60.72 5.15
CA CYS A 10 13.33 59.59 4.30
C CYS A 10 13.35 58.28 5.09
N LEU A 11 12.20 57.79 5.50
CA LEU A 11 12.01 56.45 6.01
C LEU A 11 11.95 55.44 4.82
N THR A 12 13.07 54.79 4.55
CA THR A 12 13.11 53.64 3.68
C THR A 12 12.57 52.43 4.44
N ALA A 13 11.33 52.03 4.16
CA ALA A 13 10.75 50.77 4.64
C ALA A 13 11.39 49.59 3.90
N CYS A 14 12.30 48.89 4.54
CA CYS A 14 12.75 47.59 4.11
C CYS A 14 11.61 46.58 4.30
N ALA A 15 10.97 46.18 3.22
CA ALA A 15 10.08 45.04 3.22
C ALA A 15 10.91 43.75 3.39
N GLN A 16 10.97 43.22 4.59
CA GLN A 16 11.47 41.87 4.85
C GLN A 16 10.47 40.90 4.28
N LYS A 17 10.85 40.20 3.19
CA LYS A 17 10.21 38.97 2.74
C LYS A 17 10.33 37.94 3.88
N LYS A 18 9.24 37.65 4.56
CA LYS A 18 9.13 36.46 5.41
C LYS A 18 9.29 35.26 4.51
N GLY A 19 10.47 34.66 4.51
CA GLY A 19 10.69 33.29 4.02
C GLY A 19 9.81 32.38 4.86
N GLY A 20 8.82 31.75 4.23
CA GLY A 20 8.05 30.69 4.87
C GLY A 20 8.99 29.53 5.20
N GLU A 21 9.30 29.36 6.47
CA GLU A 21 9.88 28.12 6.97
C GLU A 21 8.90 26.99 6.59
N ARG A 22 9.33 26.12 5.68
CA ARG A 22 8.70 24.81 5.52
C ARG A 22 8.88 24.08 6.84
N GLY A 23 7.86 24.10 7.67
CA GLY A 23 7.82 23.30 8.88
C GLY A 23 7.99 21.83 8.47
N THR A 24 9.11 21.24 8.83
CA THR A 24 9.32 19.81 8.85
C THR A 24 8.25 19.23 9.76
N ARG A 25 7.21 18.62 9.18
CA ARG A 25 6.24 17.83 9.91
C ARG A 25 6.96 16.59 10.43
N GLN A 26 7.59 16.66 11.58
CA GLN A 26 7.88 15.50 12.41
C GLN A 26 6.55 14.97 12.97
N GLY A 27 5.74 14.37 12.11
CA GLY A 27 4.70 13.46 12.53
C GLY A 27 5.40 12.19 12.99
N GLY A 28 5.63 12.03 14.29
CA GLY A 28 6.10 10.79 14.86
C GLY A 28 5.08 9.70 14.54
N HIS A 29 5.26 8.99 13.41
CA HIS A 29 4.52 7.78 13.12
C HIS A 29 4.90 6.75 14.17
N MET A 30 3.96 6.41 15.03
CA MET A 30 4.16 5.41 16.07
C MET A 30 4.28 4.05 15.39
N VAL A 31 5.52 3.61 15.15
CA VAL A 31 5.79 2.25 14.68
C VAL A 31 5.31 1.29 15.77
N ILE A 32 4.39 0.40 15.43
CA ILE A 32 3.95 -0.64 16.37
C ILE A 32 5.13 -1.62 16.52
N ASN A 33 5.66 -1.73 17.73
CA ASN A 33 6.69 -2.73 18.01
C ASN A 33 6.05 -4.13 17.99
N LYS A 34 6.51 -4.97 17.07
CA LYS A 34 6.04 -6.34 16.86
C LYS A 34 7.03 -7.42 17.36
N ASP A 35 8.07 -7.03 18.08
CA ASP A 35 9.06 -7.98 18.59
C ASP A 35 8.47 -9.00 19.57
N SER A 36 7.34 -8.67 20.20
CA SER A 36 6.58 -9.58 21.05
C SER A 36 5.56 -10.46 20.32
N ASP A 37 5.30 -10.22 19.04
CA ASP A 37 4.44 -11.05 18.20
C ASP A 37 5.25 -12.25 17.69
N SER A 38 5.13 -13.38 18.40
CA SER A 38 5.90 -14.59 18.08
C SER A 38 5.60 -15.15 16.69
N VAL A 39 4.37 -14.94 16.17
CA VAL A 39 3.98 -15.38 14.82
C VAL A 39 4.70 -14.51 13.78
N PHE A 40 4.71 -13.20 13.99
CA PHE A 40 5.45 -12.29 13.10
C PHE A 40 6.96 -12.55 13.13
N VAL A 41 7.52 -12.79 14.32
CA VAL A 41 8.96 -13.10 14.45
C VAL A 41 9.31 -14.39 13.70
N ALA A 42 8.48 -15.44 13.80
CA ALA A 42 8.66 -16.67 13.05
C ALA A 42 8.56 -16.45 11.53
N LEU A 43 7.53 -15.75 11.05
CA LEU A 43 7.37 -15.41 9.65
C LEU A 43 8.57 -14.59 9.12
N LYS A 44 9.05 -13.62 9.89
CA LYS A 44 10.23 -12.83 9.53
C LYS A 44 11.49 -13.70 9.42
N GLN A 45 11.69 -14.65 10.33
CA GLN A 45 12.81 -15.59 10.26
C GLN A 45 12.74 -16.50 9.03
N GLU A 46 11.54 -16.94 8.66
CA GLU A 46 11.28 -17.80 7.51
C GLU A 46 11.45 -17.05 6.16
N ALA A 47 10.89 -15.86 6.04
CA ALA A 47 10.66 -15.23 4.75
C ALA A 47 11.67 -14.12 4.38
N LEU A 48 12.22 -13.39 5.38
CA LEU A 48 13.05 -12.22 5.09
C LEU A 48 14.29 -12.53 4.24
N GLY A 49 14.95 -13.65 4.53
CA GLY A 49 16.17 -14.09 3.81
C GLY A 49 15.95 -14.53 2.37
N LYS A 50 14.69 -14.67 1.92
CA LYS A 50 14.35 -15.04 0.54
C LYS A 50 14.44 -13.85 -0.44
N PHE A 51 14.45 -12.61 0.07
CA PHE A 51 14.53 -11.42 -0.75
C PHE A 51 15.96 -11.02 -1.07
N LYS A 52 16.21 -10.71 -2.35
CA LYS A 52 17.43 -10.04 -2.82
C LYS A 52 17.21 -8.52 -2.77
N GLN A 53 18.20 -7.76 -2.31
CA GLN A 53 18.20 -6.30 -2.35
C GLN A 53 18.89 -5.85 -3.65
N LEU A 54 18.24 -5.05 -4.44
CA LEU A 54 18.65 -4.64 -5.78
C LEU A 54 18.41 -3.13 -5.97
N THR A 55 18.99 -2.57 -7.04
CA THR A 55 18.82 -1.16 -7.41
C THR A 55 18.37 -1.06 -8.86
N PHE A 56 17.30 -0.30 -9.07
CA PHE A 56 16.82 0.07 -10.39
C PHE A 56 17.34 1.46 -10.76
N ASN A 57 17.92 1.60 -11.94
CA ASN A 57 18.33 2.89 -12.49
C ASN A 57 17.29 3.33 -13.52
N ASP A 58 16.54 4.38 -13.19
CA ASP A 58 15.52 4.89 -14.08
C ASP A 58 16.11 5.87 -15.11
N GLU A 59 16.23 5.42 -16.35
CA GLU A 59 16.82 6.22 -17.44
C GLU A 59 16.01 7.51 -17.74
N LEU A 60 14.70 7.50 -17.46
CA LEU A 60 13.83 8.64 -17.75
C LEU A 60 14.08 9.81 -16.79
N THR A 61 14.24 9.53 -15.51
CA THR A 61 14.44 10.56 -14.47
C THR A 61 15.89 10.74 -14.07
N GLY A 62 16.78 9.79 -14.43
CA GLY A 62 18.16 9.74 -13.95
C GLY A 62 18.28 9.41 -12.46
N LYS A 63 17.21 8.96 -11.83
CA LYS A 63 17.14 8.57 -10.41
C LYS A 63 17.31 7.07 -10.23
N THR A 64 17.60 6.67 -9.01
CA THR A 64 17.68 5.26 -8.62
C THR A 64 16.59 4.93 -7.62
N MET A 65 16.12 3.67 -7.63
CA MET A 65 15.20 3.12 -6.65
C MET A 65 15.75 1.80 -6.12
N GLU A 66 15.97 1.72 -4.82
CA GLU A 66 16.25 0.44 -4.16
C GLU A 66 14.98 -0.40 -4.08
N TYR A 67 15.12 -1.71 -4.17
CA TYR A 67 13.97 -2.62 -4.07
C TYR A 67 14.39 -4.00 -3.58
N ASN A 68 13.40 -4.71 -3.07
CA ASN A 68 13.54 -6.10 -2.68
C ASN A 68 12.80 -6.98 -3.68
N LEU A 69 13.39 -8.09 -4.08
CA LEU A 69 12.80 -9.03 -5.01
C LEU A 69 12.94 -10.46 -4.48
N LEU A 70 11.80 -11.13 -4.31
CA LEU A 70 11.76 -12.57 -4.19
C LEU A 70 11.57 -13.17 -5.58
N VAL A 71 12.41 -14.12 -5.94
CA VAL A 71 12.32 -14.91 -7.17
C VAL A 71 11.87 -16.31 -6.79
N PRO A 72 10.74 -16.81 -7.31
CA PRO A 72 10.23 -18.13 -6.95
C PRO A 72 11.15 -19.24 -7.47
N GLU A 73 11.17 -20.36 -6.77
CA GLU A 73 11.90 -21.55 -7.21
C GLU A 73 11.42 -22.01 -8.60
N GLY A 74 12.35 -22.34 -9.48
CA GLY A 74 12.05 -22.77 -10.85
C GLY A 74 11.88 -21.64 -11.87
N ALA A 75 11.91 -20.37 -11.47
CA ALA A 75 11.78 -19.26 -12.41
C ALA A 75 12.92 -19.23 -13.45
N GLU A 76 14.12 -19.66 -13.07
CA GLU A 76 15.29 -19.74 -13.96
C GLU A 76 15.14 -20.87 -15.02
N ALA A 77 14.28 -21.85 -14.80
CA ALA A 77 14.01 -22.95 -15.71
C ALA A 77 13.06 -22.63 -16.87
N GLY A 78 12.64 -21.37 -17.03
CA GLY A 78 11.77 -20.91 -18.10
C GLY A 78 10.26 -21.01 -17.82
N GLN A 79 9.86 -21.44 -16.63
CA GLN A 79 8.47 -21.41 -16.20
C GLN A 79 8.04 -19.98 -15.88
N LYS A 80 6.82 -19.60 -16.28
CA LYS A 80 6.24 -18.29 -15.96
C LYS A 80 5.51 -18.30 -14.63
N PHE A 81 5.76 -17.30 -13.81
CA PHE A 81 5.13 -17.13 -12.51
C PHE A 81 4.46 -15.76 -12.38
N PRO A 82 3.36 -15.66 -11.61
CA PRO A 82 2.74 -14.38 -11.30
C PRO A 82 3.69 -13.47 -10.51
N LEU A 83 3.36 -12.18 -10.44
CA LEU A 83 4.09 -11.21 -9.64
C LEU A 83 3.14 -10.40 -8.77
N VAL A 84 3.48 -10.28 -7.49
CA VAL A 84 2.85 -9.38 -6.53
C VAL A 84 3.73 -8.16 -6.34
N LEU A 85 3.24 -6.97 -6.69
CA LEU A 85 3.82 -5.68 -6.36
C LEU A 85 3.25 -5.23 -5.01
N PHE A 86 4.07 -5.27 -3.96
CA PHE A 86 3.72 -4.82 -2.62
C PHE A 86 4.35 -3.46 -2.31
N MET A 87 3.57 -2.52 -1.83
CA MET A 87 4.04 -1.20 -1.40
C MET A 87 3.67 -0.94 0.05
N ALA A 88 4.68 -0.58 0.84
CA ALA A 88 4.52 -0.29 2.26
C ALA A 88 3.90 1.09 2.51
N ASP A 89 3.64 1.40 3.76
CA ASP A 89 3.17 2.71 4.18
C ASP A 89 4.31 3.76 4.21
N ALA A 90 3.92 5.01 4.39
CA ALA A 90 4.85 6.15 4.41
C ALA A 90 5.88 6.09 5.54
N SER A 91 5.67 5.28 6.60
CA SER A 91 6.62 5.20 7.72
C SER A 91 7.94 4.50 7.36
N THR A 92 7.98 3.79 6.23
CA THR A 92 9.19 3.13 5.72
C THR A 92 10.02 4.02 4.80
N ALA A 93 9.44 5.10 4.26
CA ALA A 93 10.13 5.99 3.34
C ALA A 93 11.39 6.61 3.95
N GLY A 94 12.45 6.70 3.16
CA GLY A 94 13.74 7.23 3.59
C GLY A 94 14.53 6.35 4.57
N LYS A 95 14.09 5.10 4.79
CA LYS A 95 14.79 4.11 5.62
C LYS A 95 15.59 3.12 4.77
N GLU A 96 16.23 2.16 5.42
CA GLU A 96 16.98 1.08 4.75
C GLU A 96 16.07 0.28 3.81
N VAL A 97 16.66 -0.34 2.78
CA VAL A 97 15.94 -1.06 1.72
C VAL A 97 15.03 -2.16 2.24
N THR A 98 15.33 -2.77 3.39
CA THR A 98 14.53 -3.83 4.01
C THR A 98 13.40 -3.32 4.91
N ALA A 99 13.30 -2.01 5.16
CA ALA A 99 12.26 -1.44 6.00
C ALA A 99 10.82 -1.83 5.57
N PRO A 100 10.46 -1.85 4.27
CA PRO A 100 9.15 -2.32 3.82
C PRO A 100 8.85 -3.78 4.15
N LEU A 101 9.87 -4.64 4.25
CA LEU A 101 9.71 -6.05 4.60
C LEU A 101 9.53 -6.24 6.11
N THR A 102 10.20 -5.42 6.92
CA THR A 102 10.24 -5.59 8.38
C THR A 102 9.16 -4.82 9.13
N GLN A 103 8.36 -4.04 8.42
CA GLN A 103 7.28 -3.25 9.00
C GLN A 103 6.14 -4.11 9.55
N GLY A 104 5.81 -5.22 8.89
CA GLY A 104 4.70 -6.09 9.26
C GLY A 104 4.53 -7.28 8.34
N TYR A 105 3.39 -7.92 8.46
CA TYR A 105 3.06 -9.14 7.72
C TYR A 105 3.08 -8.96 6.20
N GLY A 106 2.54 -7.91 5.66
CA GLY A 106 2.44 -7.51 4.26
C GLY A 106 3.20 -8.38 3.25
N ALA A 107 4.37 -7.91 2.79
CA ALA A 107 5.17 -8.63 1.81
C ALA A 107 5.64 -10.03 2.29
N LEU A 108 5.83 -10.21 3.60
CA LEU A 108 6.34 -11.48 4.15
C LEU A 108 5.32 -12.62 4.04
N GLU A 109 4.02 -12.35 4.11
CA GLU A 109 2.99 -13.38 3.89
C GLU A 109 3.06 -13.97 2.48
N PHE A 110 3.23 -13.14 1.45
CA PHE A 110 3.43 -13.60 0.08
C PHE A 110 4.76 -14.36 -0.13
N ALA A 111 5.73 -14.16 0.77
CA ALA A 111 7.01 -14.86 0.78
C ALA A 111 7.04 -16.07 1.72
N SER A 112 5.96 -16.34 2.47
CA SER A 112 5.87 -17.48 3.37
C SER A 112 6.02 -18.81 2.61
N ASP A 113 6.47 -19.86 3.31
CA ASP A 113 6.57 -21.20 2.73
C ASP A 113 5.21 -21.68 2.23
N ARG A 114 4.13 -21.40 2.99
CA ARG A 114 2.77 -21.73 2.58
C ARG A 114 2.42 -21.09 1.24
N ASP A 115 2.57 -19.76 1.14
CA ASP A 115 2.13 -19.04 -0.06
C ASP A 115 3.02 -19.40 -1.26
N GLN A 116 4.32 -19.54 -1.08
CA GLN A 116 5.23 -19.93 -2.14
C GLN A 116 5.06 -21.38 -2.61
N GLN A 117 4.61 -22.29 -1.73
CA GLN A 117 4.27 -23.67 -2.13
C GLN A 117 2.96 -23.74 -2.91
N LEU A 118 1.94 -22.98 -2.52
CA LEU A 118 0.63 -22.98 -3.17
C LEU A 118 0.59 -22.07 -4.41
N HIS A 119 1.25 -20.94 -4.34
CA HIS A 119 1.24 -19.87 -5.33
C HIS A 119 2.66 -19.33 -5.56
N PRO A 120 3.59 -20.16 -6.13
CA PRO A 120 4.92 -19.67 -6.43
C PRO A 120 4.84 -18.38 -7.26
N SER A 121 5.43 -17.30 -6.75
CA SER A 121 5.29 -15.96 -7.32
C SER A 121 6.50 -15.09 -7.04
N PHE A 122 6.77 -14.15 -7.93
CA PHE A 122 7.65 -13.04 -7.63
C PHE A 122 6.97 -12.12 -6.61
N VAL A 123 7.75 -11.58 -5.67
CA VAL A 123 7.28 -10.52 -4.78
C VAL A 123 8.23 -9.33 -4.92
N LEU A 124 7.73 -8.24 -5.51
CA LEU A 124 8.47 -7.01 -5.78
C LEU A 124 8.08 -5.95 -4.75
N VAL A 125 9.08 -5.44 -4.02
CA VAL A 125 8.87 -4.50 -2.91
C VAL A 125 9.80 -3.30 -3.06
N PRO A 126 9.36 -2.20 -3.69
CA PRO A 126 10.13 -0.97 -3.80
C PRO A 126 10.37 -0.31 -2.44
N GLN A 127 11.50 0.41 -2.31
CA GLN A 127 11.78 1.31 -1.22
C GLN A 127 11.75 2.75 -1.73
N TYR A 128 10.95 3.60 -1.09
CA TYR A 128 10.77 5.00 -1.45
C TYR A 128 11.69 5.91 -0.63
N THR A 129 12.20 6.96 -1.25
CA THR A 129 13.07 7.94 -0.57
C THR A 129 12.28 8.92 0.29
N ASP A 130 11.03 9.19 -0.06
CA ASP A 130 10.08 10.04 0.66
C ASP A 130 8.64 9.56 0.37
N TRP A 131 7.65 10.25 0.87
CA TRP A 131 6.24 9.97 0.58
C TRP A 131 5.98 10.09 -0.92
N ALA A 132 5.71 8.96 -1.55
CA ALA A 132 5.48 8.90 -2.99
C ALA A 132 4.14 9.52 -3.41
N VAL A 133 3.13 9.47 -2.54
CA VAL A 133 1.82 10.09 -2.74
C VAL A 133 1.39 10.86 -1.49
N GLN A 134 0.60 11.92 -1.68
CA GLN A 134 0.11 12.79 -0.61
C GLN A 134 -1.41 12.70 -0.48
N ASP A 135 -1.94 13.23 0.62
CA ASP A 135 -3.37 13.27 0.92
C ASP A 135 -4.20 14.16 -0.02
N ASP A 136 -3.55 15.05 -0.74
CA ASP A 136 -4.15 15.88 -1.79
C ASP A 136 -4.09 15.25 -3.18
N TRP A 137 -3.75 13.96 -3.24
CA TRP A 137 -3.62 13.14 -4.44
C TRP A 137 -2.43 13.49 -5.35
N SER A 138 -1.55 14.37 -4.90
CA SER A 138 -0.29 14.64 -5.60
C SER A 138 0.66 13.46 -5.50
N THR A 139 1.48 13.27 -6.54
CA THR A 139 2.41 12.16 -6.68
C THR A 139 3.83 12.69 -6.92
N THR A 140 4.83 11.87 -6.60
CA THR A 140 6.22 12.11 -6.96
C THR A 140 6.61 11.26 -8.18
N ASP A 141 7.81 11.49 -8.73
CA ASP A 141 8.35 10.68 -9.83
C ASP A 141 8.47 9.19 -9.45
N GLU A 142 8.63 8.88 -8.16
CA GLU A 142 8.80 7.50 -7.68
C GLU A 142 7.57 6.63 -7.95
N VAL A 143 6.39 7.23 -8.10
CA VAL A 143 5.17 6.50 -8.46
C VAL A 143 5.30 5.87 -9.84
N GLU A 144 5.60 6.67 -10.87
CA GLU A 144 5.79 6.14 -12.23
C GLU A 144 7.11 5.37 -12.39
N MET A 145 8.15 5.67 -11.59
CA MET A 145 9.35 4.84 -11.50
C MET A 145 9.02 3.42 -11.04
N THR A 146 8.04 3.24 -10.14
CA THR A 146 7.59 1.92 -9.68
C THR A 146 7.02 1.10 -10.83
N ILE A 147 6.27 1.71 -11.75
CA ILE A 147 5.75 1.02 -12.95
C ILE A 147 6.90 0.62 -13.87
N ARG A 148 7.86 1.51 -14.12
CA ARG A 148 9.04 1.19 -14.94
C ARG A 148 9.93 0.12 -14.31
N LEU A 149 10.07 0.12 -12.98
CA LEU A 149 10.73 -0.97 -12.25
C LEU A 149 10.00 -2.30 -12.46
N LEU A 150 8.65 -2.32 -12.31
CA LEU A 150 7.84 -3.51 -12.57
C LEU A 150 8.04 -4.03 -14.00
N GLU A 151 8.01 -3.14 -15.00
CA GLU A 151 8.24 -3.49 -16.39
C GLU A 151 9.66 -4.04 -16.64
N SER A 152 10.67 -3.46 -15.97
CA SER A 152 12.06 -3.95 -16.03
C SER A 152 12.18 -5.37 -15.46
N VAL A 153 11.56 -5.63 -14.30
CA VAL A 153 11.52 -6.97 -13.70
C VAL A 153 10.77 -7.95 -14.61
N CYS A 154 9.65 -7.56 -15.20
CA CYS A 154 8.91 -8.41 -16.15
C CYS A 154 9.73 -8.75 -17.42
N LYS A 155 10.63 -7.86 -17.84
CA LYS A 155 11.53 -8.08 -18.97
C LYS A 155 12.71 -9.00 -18.62
N GLU A 156 13.27 -8.82 -17.42
CA GLU A 156 14.45 -9.54 -16.96
C GLU A 156 14.12 -10.97 -16.55
N TYR A 157 12.96 -11.16 -15.93
CA TYR A 157 12.51 -12.44 -15.41
C TYR A 157 11.31 -12.96 -16.19
N ASN A 158 11.08 -14.27 -16.14
CA ASN A 158 9.97 -14.90 -16.84
C ASN A 158 8.64 -14.74 -16.10
N VAL A 159 8.18 -13.50 -15.95
CA VAL A 159 6.93 -13.15 -15.27
C VAL A 159 5.73 -13.42 -16.17
N ASP A 160 4.66 -14.00 -15.60
CA ASP A 160 3.36 -14.08 -16.27
C ASP A 160 2.63 -12.73 -16.18
N THR A 161 2.75 -11.92 -17.21
CA THR A 161 2.15 -10.58 -17.25
C THR A 161 0.62 -10.57 -17.28
N ASN A 162 -0.04 -11.73 -17.45
CA ASN A 162 -1.50 -11.87 -17.26
C ASN A 162 -1.87 -12.01 -15.77
N ARG A 163 -0.91 -12.29 -14.92
CA ARG A 163 -1.11 -12.48 -13.48
C ARG A 163 -0.20 -11.54 -12.67
N LEU A 164 -0.37 -10.23 -12.93
CA LEU A 164 0.23 -9.17 -12.12
C LEU A 164 -0.78 -8.71 -11.08
N TYR A 165 -0.35 -8.63 -9.84
CA TYR A 165 -1.18 -8.21 -8.72
C TYR A 165 -0.54 -7.01 -8.03
N THR A 166 -1.36 -6.08 -7.52
CA THR A 166 -0.87 -4.96 -6.73
C THR A 166 -1.53 -4.93 -5.37
N THR A 167 -0.74 -4.64 -4.38
CA THR A 167 -1.22 -4.48 -3.01
C THR A 167 -0.36 -3.48 -2.26
N GLY A 168 -0.92 -2.91 -1.22
CA GLY A 168 -0.23 -2.01 -0.33
C GLY A 168 -1.13 -1.52 0.78
N GLN A 169 -0.49 -0.93 1.77
CA GLN A 169 -1.16 -0.37 2.95
C GLN A 169 -0.91 1.12 3.05
N SER A 170 -1.92 1.90 3.48
CA SER A 170 -1.83 3.36 3.60
C SER A 170 -1.30 4.00 2.30
N MET A 171 -0.13 4.64 2.31
CA MET A 171 0.51 5.20 1.12
C MET A 171 0.62 4.17 -0.02
N GLY A 172 1.06 2.95 0.27
CA GLY A 172 1.16 1.89 -0.74
C GLY A 172 -0.19 1.47 -1.31
N GLY A 173 -1.25 1.46 -0.50
CA GLY A 173 -2.62 1.24 -0.96
C GLY A 173 -3.14 2.39 -1.81
N MET A 174 -2.78 3.63 -1.48
CA MET A 174 -3.07 4.81 -2.31
C MET A 174 -2.40 4.69 -3.69
N MET A 175 -1.15 4.27 -3.74
CA MET A 175 -0.45 4.00 -4.99
C MET A 175 -1.11 2.88 -5.79
N SER A 176 -1.57 1.80 -5.13
CA SER A 176 -2.30 0.72 -5.80
C SER A 176 -3.60 1.22 -6.43
N PHE A 177 -4.35 2.11 -5.77
CA PHE A 177 -5.51 2.78 -6.36
C PHE A 177 -5.12 3.62 -7.58
N TYR A 178 -4.09 4.47 -7.44
CA TYR A 178 -3.57 5.29 -8.52
C TYR A 178 -3.22 4.45 -9.76
N PHE A 179 -2.50 3.35 -9.59
CA PHE A 179 -2.12 2.47 -10.70
C PHE A 179 -3.34 1.84 -11.38
N ASN A 180 -4.36 1.45 -10.63
CA ASN A 180 -5.60 0.93 -11.21
C ASN A 180 -6.41 1.97 -11.99
N ILE A 181 -6.17 3.26 -11.76
CA ILE A 181 -6.76 4.37 -12.50
C ILE A 181 -5.94 4.68 -13.75
N THR A 182 -4.62 4.84 -13.61
CA THR A 182 -3.72 5.32 -14.66
C THR A 182 -3.26 4.22 -15.61
N HIS A 183 -3.20 2.97 -15.12
CA HIS A 183 -2.83 1.77 -15.87
C HIS A 183 -3.93 0.71 -15.76
N PRO A 184 -5.12 0.97 -16.32
CA PRO A 184 -6.34 0.20 -16.01
C PRO A 184 -6.27 -1.29 -16.39
N ASP A 185 -5.42 -1.69 -17.33
CA ASP A 185 -5.28 -3.06 -17.81
C ASP A 185 -4.00 -3.75 -17.32
N LEU A 186 -3.28 -3.11 -16.40
CA LEU A 186 -1.98 -3.64 -15.94
C LEU A 186 -2.15 -4.80 -14.98
N PHE A 187 -3.02 -4.68 -13.97
CA PHE A 187 -3.16 -5.67 -12.91
C PHE A 187 -4.41 -6.53 -13.10
N ALA A 188 -4.26 -7.84 -12.87
CA ALA A 188 -5.35 -8.81 -12.89
C ALA A 188 -6.25 -8.68 -11.65
N ALA A 189 -5.66 -8.34 -10.50
CA ALA A 189 -6.39 -8.08 -9.28
C ALA A 189 -5.58 -7.23 -8.30
N SER A 190 -6.25 -6.70 -7.27
CA SER A 190 -5.66 -5.82 -6.26
C SER A 190 -6.17 -6.12 -4.85
N LEU A 191 -5.32 -5.84 -3.85
CA LEU A 191 -5.70 -5.85 -2.43
C LEU A 191 -5.34 -4.50 -1.82
N PHE A 192 -6.34 -3.68 -1.50
CA PHE A 192 -6.15 -2.36 -0.89
C PHE A 192 -6.35 -2.46 0.63
N VAL A 193 -5.34 -2.07 1.40
CA VAL A 193 -5.38 -2.15 2.86
C VAL A 193 -5.26 -0.75 3.47
N SER A 194 -6.26 -0.37 4.29
CA SER A 194 -6.27 0.85 5.11
C SER A 194 -5.80 2.10 4.36
N SER A 195 -6.39 2.34 3.22
CA SER A 195 -6.04 3.45 2.32
C SER A 195 -7.29 4.06 1.70
N GLN A 196 -7.12 5.11 0.93
CA GLN A 196 -8.18 5.75 0.11
C GLN A 196 -7.54 6.45 -1.09
N TRP A 197 -8.38 6.87 -2.03
CA TRP A 197 -7.98 7.69 -3.17
C TRP A 197 -9.15 8.57 -3.63
N ASP A 198 -8.90 9.49 -4.57
CA ASP A 198 -9.92 10.34 -5.20
C ASP A 198 -10.98 9.49 -5.93
N THR A 199 -12.12 9.30 -5.29
CA THR A 199 -13.21 8.48 -5.83
C THR A 199 -13.85 9.09 -7.08
N SER A 200 -13.62 10.38 -7.37
CA SER A 200 -14.06 11.01 -8.63
C SER A 200 -13.41 10.42 -9.87
N LYS A 201 -12.36 9.59 -9.69
CA LYS A 201 -11.64 8.89 -10.77
C LYS A 201 -11.95 7.39 -10.82
N MET A 202 -12.90 6.89 -10.01
CA MET A 202 -13.11 5.45 -9.79
C MET A 202 -14.43 4.90 -10.37
N GLN A 203 -15.02 5.55 -11.36
CA GLN A 203 -16.31 5.12 -11.95
C GLN A 203 -16.23 3.70 -12.52
N ASP A 204 -15.09 3.32 -13.09
CA ASP A 204 -14.86 2.02 -13.71
C ASP A 204 -14.35 0.93 -12.75
N PHE A 205 -14.19 1.23 -11.46
CA PHE A 205 -13.67 0.25 -10.49
C PHE A 205 -14.58 -0.97 -10.32
N GLY A 206 -15.87 -0.87 -10.62
CA GLY A 206 -16.76 -2.01 -10.64
C GLY A 206 -16.38 -3.12 -11.64
N LYS A 207 -15.50 -2.84 -12.59
CA LYS A 207 -14.97 -3.80 -13.58
C LYS A 207 -13.66 -4.46 -13.12
N LYS A 208 -13.09 -4.05 -11.98
CA LYS A 208 -11.81 -4.56 -11.44
C LYS A 208 -12.07 -5.69 -10.47
N ASN A 209 -11.10 -6.60 -10.36
CA ASN A 209 -11.09 -7.63 -9.33
C ASN A 209 -10.32 -7.10 -8.12
N PHE A 210 -10.95 -6.91 -6.97
CA PHE A 210 -10.21 -6.47 -5.80
C PHE A 210 -10.88 -6.77 -4.46
N PHE A 211 -10.04 -6.87 -3.44
CA PHE A 211 -10.42 -6.72 -2.05
C PHE A 211 -10.03 -5.34 -1.54
N TYR A 212 -10.90 -4.73 -0.74
CA TYR A 212 -10.62 -3.51 -0.01
C TYR A 212 -10.90 -3.74 1.47
N ILE A 213 -9.87 -3.62 2.31
CA ILE A 213 -9.91 -3.98 3.72
C ILE A 213 -9.55 -2.75 4.58
N VAL A 214 -10.40 -2.39 5.54
CA VAL A 214 -10.19 -1.23 6.43
C VAL A 214 -10.66 -1.52 7.86
N ALA A 215 -10.08 -0.82 8.83
CA ALA A 215 -10.64 -0.77 10.18
C ALA A 215 -11.77 0.26 10.28
N GLY A 216 -12.84 -0.07 11.01
CA GLY A 216 -14.00 0.80 11.17
C GLY A 216 -13.70 2.11 11.90
N GLY A 217 -12.73 2.11 12.80
CA GLY A 217 -12.28 3.29 13.54
C GLY A 217 -11.20 4.11 12.82
N ASP A 218 -10.62 3.62 11.74
CA ASP A 218 -9.81 4.42 10.81
C ASP A 218 -10.75 5.33 9.99
N GLN A 219 -10.98 6.54 10.48
CA GLN A 219 -11.93 7.48 9.90
C GLN A 219 -11.65 7.79 8.43
N LYS A 220 -10.36 7.84 8.05
CA LYS A 220 -9.94 8.19 6.70
C LYS A 220 -10.16 7.05 5.73
N ALA A 221 -9.62 5.86 6.01
CA ALA A 221 -9.77 4.71 5.14
C ALA A 221 -11.22 4.20 5.09
N SER A 222 -11.92 4.12 6.25
CA SER A 222 -13.33 3.73 6.26
C SER A 222 -14.25 4.76 5.60
N GLY A 223 -13.86 6.05 5.62
CA GLY A 223 -14.48 7.12 4.84
C GLY A 223 -14.34 6.87 3.35
N GLY A 224 -13.11 6.66 2.89
CA GLY A 224 -12.81 6.33 1.49
C GLY A 224 -13.55 5.08 0.99
N MET A 225 -13.68 4.05 1.83
CA MET A 225 -14.47 2.86 1.50
C MET A 225 -15.96 3.19 1.30
N ARG A 226 -16.55 4.03 2.17
CA ARG A 226 -17.95 4.45 2.01
C ARG A 226 -18.16 5.26 0.73
N ASP A 227 -17.23 6.17 0.44
CA ASP A 227 -17.30 7.02 -0.74
C ASP A 227 -17.16 6.20 -2.04
N LEU A 228 -16.22 5.23 -2.07
CA LEU A 228 -16.09 4.31 -3.18
C LEU A 228 -17.34 3.43 -3.34
N ALA A 229 -17.91 2.89 -2.24
CA ALA A 229 -19.15 2.13 -2.29
C ALA A 229 -20.30 2.91 -2.94
N LYS A 230 -20.39 4.22 -2.67
CA LYS A 230 -21.39 5.10 -3.27
C LYS A 230 -21.16 5.23 -4.79
N VAL A 231 -19.92 5.51 -5.23
CA VAL A 231 -19.58 5.61 -6.65
C VAL A 231 -19.88 4.31 -7.39
N LEU A 232 -19.50 3.16 -6.82
CA LEU A 232 -19.76 1.85 -7.41
C LEU A 232 -21.26 1.59 -7.56
N LYS A 233 -22.05 1.90 -6.53
CA LYS A 233 -23.51 1.76 -6.57
C LYS A 233 -24.13 2.67 -7.64
N GLU A 234 -23.70 3.91 -7.75
CA GLU A 234 -24.18 4.87 -8.78
C GLU A 234 -23.84 4.39 -10.21
N ASN A 235 -22.78 3.58 -10.37
CA ASN A 235 -22.39 2.96 -11.63
C ASN A 235 -22.90 1.52 -11.79
N ASN A 236 -23.90 1.08 -10.98
CA ASN A 236 -24.51 -0.23 -11.03
C ASN A 236 -23.55 -1.40 -10.84
N ALA A 237 -22.43 -1.18 -10.18
CA ALA A 237 -21.49 -2.25 -9.83
C ALA A 237 -22.00 -3.04 -8.62
N ARG A 238 -21.77 -4.36 -8.65
CA ARG A 238 -21.98 -5.22 -7.50
C ARG A 238 -20.82 -5.05 -6.53
N VAL A 239 -21.13 -4.88 -5.26
CA VAL A 239 -20.16 -4.84 -4.17
C VAL A 239 -20.60 -5.87 -3.12
N ASP A 240 -19.79 -6.88 -2.92
CA ASP A 240 -19.98 -7.80 -1.81
C ASP A 240 -19.21 -7.28 -0.59
N SER A 241 -19.81 -7.28 0.57
CA SER A 241 -19.22 -6.68 1.76
C SER A 241 -19.54 -7.46 3.02
N ALA A 242 -18.55 -7.54 3.91
CA ALA A 242 -18.71 -8.14 5.22
C ALA A 242 -18.02 -7.31 6.30
N SER A 243 -18.47 -7.48 7.55
CA SER A 243 -17.86 -6.80 8.69
C SER A 243 -17.83 -7.75 9.88
N TRP A 244 -16.66 -7.87 10.53
CA TRP A 244 -16.48 -8.69 11.72
C TRP A 244 -15.35 -8.15 12.61
N SER A 245 -15.23 -8.68 13.81
CA SER A 245 -14.19 -8.31 14.75
C SER A 245 -12.83 -8.93 14.32
N ALA A 246 -11.78 -8.12 14.24
CA ALA A 246 -10.42 -8.62 14.01
C ALA A 246 -9.92 -9.56 15.13
N LYS A 247 -10.63 -9.62 16.27
CA LYS A 247 -10.30 -10.52 17.39
C LYS A 247 -10.92 -11.91 17.29
N LEU A 248 -11.71 -12.19 16.25
CA LEU A 248 -12.19 -13.55 15.99
C LEU A 248 -11.00 -14.50 15.79
N PRO A 249 -11.16 -15.79 16.16
CA PRO A 249 -10.15 -16.80 15.85
C PRO A 249 -9.82 -16.81 14.34
N ALA A 250 -8.56 -17.05 13.98
CA ALA A 250 -8.10 -17.05 12.59
C ALA A 250 -8.97 -17.93 11.70
N GLN A 251 -9.31 -19.16 12.14
CA GLN A 251 -10.17 -20.07 11.41
C GLN A 251 -11.56 -19.48 11.10
N GLU A 252 -12.12 -18.69 12.01
CA GLU A 252 -13.43 -18.05 11.80
C GLU A 252 -13.31 -16.88 10.80
N GLN A 253 -12.21 -16.13 10.84
CA GLN A 253 -11.94 -15.08 9.86
C GLN A 253 -11.75 -15.66 8.45
N GLU A 254 -11.04 -16.80 8.32
CA GLU A 254 -10.91 -17.52 7.05
C GLU A 254 -12.29 -17.95 6.52
N ARG A 255 -13.12 -18.59 7.36
CA ARG A 255 -14.46 -19.04 6.98
C ARG A 255 -15.33 -17.87 6.48
N LEU A 256 -15.32 -16.72 7.17
CA LEU A 256 -16.08 -15.53 6.76
C LEU A 256 -15.57 -14.94 5.44
N ALA A 257 -14.27 -14.96 5.22
CA ALA A 257 -13.69 -14.53 3.95
C ALA A 257 -14.03 -15.50 2.80
N GLU A 258 -13.99 -16.80 3.05
CA GLU A 258 -14.42 -17.84 2.07
C GLU A 258 -15.91 -17.68 1.72
N GLU A 259 -16.79 -17.39 2.68
CA GLU A 259 -18.20 -17.11 2.42
C GLU A 259 -18.39 -15.86 1.55
N LEU A 260 -17.61 -14.81 1.81
CA LEU A 260 -17.62 -13.60 0.98
C LEU A 260 -17.16 -13.92 -0.45
N ILE A 261 -16.08 -14.69 -0.62
CA ILE A 261 -15.55 -15.13 -1.91
C ILE A 261 -16.57 -15.99 -2.65
N ALA A 262 -17.24 -16.91 -1.94
CA ALA A 262 -18.25 -17.81 -2.52
C ALA A 262 -19.47 -17.06 -3.07
N SER A 263 -19.70 -15.80 -2.69
CA SER A 263 -20.73 -14.96 -3.29
C SER A 263 -20.46 -14.66 -4.77
N GLY A 264 -19.19 -14.79 -5.22
CA GLY A 264 -18.77 -14.70 -6.62
C GLY A 264 -18.64 -13.27 -7.15
N GLY A 265 -18.61 -12.25 -6.28
CA GLY A 265 -18.35 -10.88 -6.70
C GLY A 265 -16.86 -10.63 -7.01
N ASN A 266 -16.60 -9.68 -7.89
CA ASN A 266 -15.26 -9.22 -8.22
C ASN A 266 -14.79 -8.05 -7.33
N VAL A 267 -15.72 -7.37 -6.66
CA VAL A 267 -15.46 -6.25 -5.73
C VAL A 267 -15.88 -6.66 -4.34
N ASN A 268 -14.89 -6.82 -3.45
CA ASN A 268 -15.10 -7.37 -2.12
C ASN A 268 -14.59 -6.40 -1.05
N PHE A 269 -15.44 -6.04 -0.09
CA PHE A 269 -15.10 -5.14 1.01
C PHE A 269 -15.13 -5.89 2.34
N ILE A 270 -14.05 -5.77 3.10
CA ILE A 270 -13.98 -6.24 4.49
C ILE A 270 -13.76 -5.02 5.39
N LYS A 271 -14.61 -4.88 6.39
CA LYS A 271 -14.47 -3.83 7.40
C LYS A 271 -14.37 -4.46 8.79
N TRP A 272 -13.21 -4.27 9.43
CA TRP A 272 -13.07 -4.64 10.83
C TRP A 272 -13.96 -3.77 11.71
N GLU A 273 -14.59 -4.36 12.70
CA GLU A 273 -15.33 -3.60 13.72
C GLU A 273 -14.42 -2.59 14.42
N ALA A 274 -14.93 -1.39 14.66
CA ALA A 274 -14.15 -0.34 15.31
C ALA A 274 -13.61 -0.80 16.69
N GLY A 275 -12.34 -0.52 16.95
CA GLY A 275 -11.62 -0.94 18.14
C GLY A 275 -11.12 -2.37 18.12
N SER A 276 -11.58 -3.22 17.18
CA SER A 276 -11.22 -4.64 17.20
C SER A 276 -9.77 -4.91 16.80
N VAL A 277 -9.17 -4.05 15.96
CA VAL A 277 -7.75 -4.16 15.55
C VAL A 277 -6.78 -3.67 16.63
N LEU A 278 -7.27 -2.97 17.66
CA LEU A 278 -6.42 -2.49 18.75
C LEU A 278 -6.12 -3.60 19.75
N PRO A 279 -4.95 -3.53 20.43
CA PRO A 279 -4.66 -4.42 21.55
C PRO A 279 -5.70 -4.24 22.66
N GLU A 280 -5.73 -5.17 23.63
CA GLU A 280 -6.69 -5.13 24.76
C GLU A 280 -6.61 -3.82 25.55
N SER A 281 -5.44 -3.20 25.60
CA SER A 281 -5.28 -1.89 26.24
C SER A 281 -6.09 -0.76 25.57
N GLY A 282 -6.61 -0.99 24.38
CA GLY A 282 -7.33 0.02 23.56
C GLY A 282 -6.43 1.17 23.07
N LYS A 283 -5.12 1.10 23.32
CA LYS A 283 -4.18 2.15 22.93
C LYS A 283 -3.62 1.91 21.55
N GLY A 284 -3.52 2.97 20.75
CA GLY A 284 -2.95 2.91 19.42
C GLY A 284 -3.82 3.63 18.38
N MET A 285 -3.39 3.60 17.15
CA MET A 285 -4.15 4.10 16.00
C MET A 285 -4.66 2.90 15.21
N GLU A 286 -5.96 2.82 14.99
CA GLU A 286 -6.55 1.73 14.20
C GLU A 286 -5.99 1.66 12.79
N HIS A 287 -5.64 2.81 12.21
CA HIS A 287 -4.96 2.88 10.91
C HIS A 287 -3.72 1.96 10.87
N MET A 288 -2.77 2.19 11.77
CA MET A 288 -1.52 1.42 11.80
C MET A 288 -1.72 -0.03 12.25
N ALA A 289 -2.65 -0.27 13.18
CA ALA A 289 -2.91 -1.60 13.72
C ALA A 289 -3.59 -2.52 12.71
N SER A 290 -4.34 -1.97 11.75
CA SER A 290 -5.11 -2.76 10.79
C SER A 290 -4.30 -3.37 9.65
N PHE A 291 -3.09 -2.88 9.38
CA PHE A 291 -2.29 -3.34 8.24
C PHE A 291 -2.06 -4.86 8.25
N ASP A 292 -1.65 -5.40 9.39
CA ASP A 292 -1.35 -6.82 9.52
C ASP A 292 -2.57 -7.70 9.30
N TYR A 293 -3.71 -7.29 9.84
CA TYR A 293 -4.95 -8.06 9.72
C TYR A 293 -5.40 -8.22 8.27
N GLY A 294 -5.15 -7.21 7.43
CA GLY A 294 -5.48 -7.29 6.01
C GLY A 294 -4.71 -8.36 5.24
N TYR A 295 -3.52 -8.72 5.72
CA TYR A 295 -2.66 -9.71 5.06
C TYR A 295 -2.71 -11.10 5.68
N LYS A 296 -3.18 -11.25 6.91
CA LYS A 296 -3.25 -12.54 7.62
C LYS A 296 -4.30 -13.52 7.06
N ILE A 297 -5.32 -13.03 6.35
CA ILE A 297 -6.39 -13.89 5.80
C ILE A 297 -5.88 -14.58 4.54
N ALA A 298 -5.58 -15.88 4.66
CA ALA A 298 -5.04 -16.66 3.55
C ALA A 298 -6.02 -16.77 2.37
N ALA A 299 -7.31 -16.96 2.65
CA ALA A 299 -8.34 -17.03 1.61
C ALA A 299 -8.37 -15.80 0.69
N VAL A 300 -8.08 -14.60 1.21
CA VAL A 300 -8.00 -13.38 0.40
C VAL A 300 -6.78 -13.41 -0.53
N ARG A 301 -5.62 -13.88 -0.02
CA ARG A 301 -4.41 -14.02 -0.85
C ARG A 301 -4.59 -15.13 -1.89
N ASP A 302 -5.18 -16.26 -1.53
CA ASP A 302 -5.50 -17.34 -2.45
C ASP A 302 -6.44 -16.86 -3.56
N TRP A 303 -7.49 -16.08 -3.21
CA TRP A 303 -8.38 -15.46 -4.20
C TRP A 303 -7.65 -14.54 -5.18
N LEU A 304 -6.68 -13.77 -4.70
CA LEU A 304 -5.87 -12.88 -5.55
C LEU A 304 -5.18 -13.70 -6.67
N PHE A 305 -4.56 -14.81 -6.32
CA PHE A 305 -3.86 -15.69 -7.26
C PHE A 305 -4.75 -16.44 -8.23
N MET A 306 -6.05 -16.56 -7.97
CA MET A 306 -7.02 -17.13 -8.90
C MET A 306 -7.39 -16.19 -10.06
N GLN A 307 -7.03 -14.90 -9.98
CA GLN A 307 -7.41 -13.92 -10.99
C GLN A 307 -6.38 -13.85 -12.12
N SER A 308 -6.86 -13.63 -13.34
CA SER A 308 -6.03 -13.39 -14.54
C SER A 308 -6.72 -12.39 -15.47
N LYS A 309 -5.95 -11.73 -16.31
CA LYS A 309 -6.47 -10.84 -17.37
C LYS A 309 -7.01 -11.66 -18.53
#